data_55a76ba84efdd13c47aece6478832c05
#
_entry.id   55a76ba84efdd13c47aece6478832c05
#
_cell.length_a   1.000
_cell.length_b   1.000
_cell.length_c   1.000
_cell.angle_alpha   90.00
_cell.angle_beta   90.00
_cell.angle_gamma   90.00
#
_symmetry.space_group_name_H-M   'P 1'
#
loop_
_entity.id
_entity.type
_entity.pdbx_description
1 polymer ?
#
loop_
_entity_poly.entity_id
_entity_poly.type
_entity_poly.pdbx_seq_one_letter_code
_entity_poly.pdbx_strand_id
1 'polypeptide(L)'
;MTTLAAYRTRIQNSLDDTNSKYSTSVIDEALRKVLNEYTRANPNFKTHEHTVSAAGRVQTLSAAALIVITQLVHPYDDTLTDPFVYEREDFTLSYMDGSPTLYFFGGDIPQVDEIIYIKYAAKQTITDLDSAVATTIRDDHEDILVLGAAGQAAMMRASGLNEQWGGRPGEMSALMSWGNNQYSNFLSFLQEIKQEANLPIFPDSIWQIDEWDK
;
A
#
# COMPACT_ATOMS: atom_id res chain seq x y z
N MET A 1 14.15 -1.54 -12.09
CA MET A 1 13.34 -0.89 -11.02
C MET A 1 13.18 0.57 -11.34
N THR A 2 11.97 1.02 -11.48
CA THR A 2 11.63 2.39 -11.89
C THR A 2 11.67 3.32 -10.67
N THR A 3 12.35 4.46 -10.80
CA THR A 3 12.47 5.47 -9.74
C THR A 3 11.32 6.47 -9.76
N LEU A 4 11.12 7.24 -8.68
CA LEU A 4 10.14 8.32 -8.63
C LEU A 4 10.30 9.33 -9.77
N ALA A 5 11.55 9.67 -10.11
CA ALA A 5 11.84 10.59 -11.22
C ALA A 5 11.32 10.06 -12.57
N ALA A 6 11.48 8.76 -12.82
CA ALA A 6 10.96 8.13 -14.02
C ALA A 6 9.42 8.10 -14.04
N TYR A 7 8.77 7.79 -12.91
CA TYR A 7 7.29 7.89 -12.79
C TYR A 7 6.80 9.30 -13.06
N ARG A 8 7.42 10.33 -12.47
CA ARG A 8 7.07 11.73 -12.72
C ARG A 8 7.14 12.09 -14.19
N THR A 9 8.23 11.70 -14.86
CA THR A 9 8.40 11.96 -16.31
C THR A 9 7.31 11.27 -17.13
N ARG A 10 6.99 10.02 -16.85
CA ARG A 10 5.96 9.27 -17.57
C ARG A 10 4.56 9.86 -17.34
N ILE A 11 4.26 10.30 -16.11
CA ILE A 11 2.99 10.97 -15.77
C ILE A 11 2.91 12.31 -16.50
N GLN A 12 3.97 13.14 -16.51
CA GLN A 12 4.02 14.40 -17.23
C GLN A 12 3.80 14.21 -18.74
N ASN A 13 4.43 13.19 -19.32
CA ASN A 13 4.22 12.84 -20.74
C ASN A 13 2.76 12.44 -21.02
N SER A 14 2.13 11.67 -20.13
CA SER A 14 0.72 11.27 -20.26
C SER A 14 -0.24 12.45 -20.15
N LEU A 15 0.16 13.52 -19.44
CA LEU A 15 -0.60 14.75 -19.26
C LEU A 15 -0.33 15.78 -20.36
N ASP A 16 0.58 15.50 -21.31
CA ASP A 16 1.12 16.47 -22.28
C ASP A 16 1.56 17.79 -21.61
N ASP A 17 2.27 17.67 -20.48
CA ASP A 17 2.68 18.79 -19.62
C ASP A 17 3.95 19.47 -20.13
N THR A 18 3.88 20.06 -21.32
CA THR A 18 5.01 20.76 -21.96
C THR A 18 5.39 22.08 -21.26
N ASN A 19 4.53 22.59 -20.37
CA ASN A 19 4.68 23.90 -19.75
C ASN A 19 4.74 23.85 -18.20
N SER A 20 5.08 22.70 -17.63
CA SER A 20 5.17 22.51 -16.16
C SER A 20 3.90 22.96 -15.41
N LYS A 21 2.75 22.68 -15.99
CA LYS A 21 1.43 23.04 -15.43
C LYS A 21 1.09 22.21 -14.18
N TYR A 22 1.77 21.09 -13.98
CA TYR A 22 1.61 20.23 -12.85
C TYR A 22 2.87 20.29 -11.97
N SER A 23 2.73 20.77 -10.75
CA SER A 23 3.84 20.77 -9.83
C SER A 23 4.21 19.32 -9.42
N THR A 24 5.47 19.11 -9.07
CA THR A 24 5.94 17.82 -8.56
C THR A 24 5.12 17.34 -7.37
N SER A 25 4.69 18.25 -6.48
CA SER A 25 3.88 17.90 -5.32
C SER A 25 2.50 17.35 -5.71
N VAL A 26 1.86 17.90 -6.74
CA VAL A 26 0.57 17.39 -7.26
C VAL A 26 0.74 16.00 -7.86
N ILE A 27 1.82 15.77 -8.61
CA ILE A 27 2.12 14.47 -9.21
C ILE A 27 2.41 13.44 -8.11
N ASP A 28 3.20 13.78 -7.11
CA ASP A 28 3.54 12.88 -6.01
C ASP A 28 2.31 12.51 -5.18
N GLU A 29 1.42 13.47 -4.92
CA GLU A 29 0.19 13.22 -4.18
C GLU A 29 -0.78 12.32 -4.98
N ALA A 30 -0.92 12.58 -6.28
CA ALA A 30 -1.68 11.71 -7.17
C ALA A 30 -1.10 10.28 -7.18
N LEU A 31 0.23 10.17 -7.21
CA LEU A 31 0.91 8.87 -7.20
C LEU A 31 0.72 8.14 -5.86
N ARG A 32 0.78 8.84 -4.71
CA ARG A 32 0.49 8.26 -3.39
C ARG A 32 -0.92 7.68 -3.32
N LYS A 33 -1.91 8.44 -3.80
CA LYS A 33 -3.29 8.00 -3.81
C LYS A 33 -3.46 6.71 -4.62
N VAL A 34 -2.93 6.69 -5.84
CA VAL A 34 -2.98 5.53 -6.73
C VAL A 34 -2.21 4.34 -6.15
N LEU A 35 -1.06 4.57 -5.53
CA LEU A 35 -0.26 3.54 -4.88
C LEU A 35 -0.99 2.90 -3.68
N ASN A 36 -1.74 3.70 -2.91
CA ASN A 36 -2.56 3.18 -1.83
C ASN A 36 -3.69 2.27 -2.36
N GLU A 37 -4.39 2.68 -3.43
CA GLU A 37 -5.41 1.83 -4.07
C GLU A 37 -4.80 0.55 -4.65
N TYR A 38 -3.64 0.66 -5.31
CA TYR A 38 -2.92 -0.50 -5.82
C TYR A 38 -2.48 -1.44 -4.69
N THR A 39 -2.00 -0.91 -3.57
CA THR A 39 -1.65 -1.71 -2.39
C THR A 39 -2.85 -2.50 -1.86
N ARG A 40 -4.06 -1.91 -1.87
CA ARG A 40 -5.30 -2.60 -1.47
C ARG A 40 -5.68 -3.74 -2.41
N ALA A 41 -5.35 -3.60 -3.69
CA ALA A 41 -5.61 -4.64 -4.69
C ALA A 41 -4.52 -5.71 -4.75
N ASN A 42 -3.27 -5.30 -4.57
CA ASN A 42 -2.08 -6.14 -4.70
C ASN A 42 -1.05 -5.78 -3.62
N PRO A 43 -1.24 -6.21 -2.37
CA PRO A 43 -0.30 -5.93 -1.30
C PRO A 43 1.04 -6.63 -1.52
N ASN A 44 2.10 -6.07 -0.96
CA ASN A 44 3.43 -6.67 -0.99
C ASN A 44 3.55 -7.68 0.14
N PHE A 45 3.44 -8.97 -0.17
CA PHE A 45 3.59 -10.03 0.82
C PHE A 45 5.05 -10.22 1.21
N LYS A 46 5.29 -10.21 2.51
CA LYS A 46 6.62 -10.39 3.12
C LYS A 46 6.57 -11.43 4.23
N THR A 47 7.75 -11.92 4.58
CA THR A 47 7.98 -12.77 5.74
C THR A 47 8.88 -12.04 6.73
N HIS A 48 8.69 -12.31 8.00
CA HIS A 48 9.51 -11.79 9.09
C HIS A 48 9.64 -12.84 10.18
N GLU A 49 10.87 -13.08 10.61
CA GLU A 49 11.17 -13.90 11.76
C GLU A 49 11.48 -12.99 12.95
N HIS A 50 10.70 -13.11 14.00
CA HIS A 50 10.86 -12.36 15.23
C HIS A 50 11.36 -13.27 16.31
N THR A 51 12.58 -13.02 16.80
CA THR A 51 13.12 -13.71 17.97
C THR A 51 12.58 -13.05 19.24
N VAL A 52 11.96 -13.83 20.10
CA VAL A 52 11.36 -13.38 21.35
C VAL A 52 12.47 -12.98 22.34
N SER A 53 12.54 -11.71 22.68
CA SER A 53 13.53 -11.17 23.61
C SER A 53 13.10 -11.25 25.08
N ALA A 54 11.80 -11.31 25.34
CA ALA A 54 11.21 -11.44 26.67
C ALA A 54 9.96 -12.31 26.60
N ALA A 55 9.89 -13.30 27.48
CA ALA A 55 8.73 -14.19 27.56
C ALA A 55 7.46 -13.38 27.87
N GLY A 56 6.37 -13.67 27.15
CA GLY A 56 5.10 -12.98 27.41
C GLY A 56 4.14 -13.00 26.23
N ARG A 57 2.88 -12.69 26.54
CA ARG A 57 1.79 -12.63 25.55
C ARG A 57 1.86 -11.40 24.63
N VAL A 58 2.70 -10.43 24.95
CA VAL A 58 2.83 -9.16 24.21
C VAL A 58 4.22 -9.11 23.58
N GLN A 59 4.27 -9.10 22.26
CA GLN A 59 5.52 -9.09 21.50
C GLN A 59 5.53 -7.90 20.55
N THR A 60 6.48 -6.98 20.75
CA THR A 60 6.66 -5.84 19.85
C THR A 60 7.52 -6.26 18.67
N LEU A 61 7.00 -6.08 17.45
CA LEU A 61 7.67 -6.50 16.24
C LEU A 61 8.56 -5.38 15.69
N SER A 62 9.69 -5.77 15.11
CA SER A 62 10.56 -4.85 14.37
C SER A 62 10.17 -4.71 12.89
N ALA A 63 9.10 -5.37 12.45
CA ALA A 63 8.63 -5.35 11.07
C ALA A 63 8.04 -3.98 10.73
N ALA A 64 8.70 -3.26 9.81
CA ALA A 64 8.22 -1.97 9.32
C ALA A 64 7.10 -2.15 8.27
N ALA A 65 6.15 -1.20 8.25
CA ALA A 65 5.08 -1.12 7.23
C ALA A 65 4.16 -2.36 7.14
N LEU A 66 4.03 -3.13 8.22
CA LEU A 66 3.12 -4.25 8.33
C LEU A 66 1.67 -3.72 8.32
N ILE A 67 0.80 -4.29 7.48
CA ILE A 67 -0.62 -3.90 7.41
C ILE A 67 -1.48 -4.97 8.09
N VAL A 68 -1.32 -6.21 7.67
CA VAL A 68 -2.09 -7.34 8.20
C VAL A 68 -1.25 -8.60 8.18
N ILE A 69 -1.39 -9.41 9.21
CA ILE A 69 -0.76 -10.74 9.28
C ILE A 69 -1.67 -11.72 8.56
N THR A 70 -1.11 -12.45 7.60
CA THR A 70 -1.82 -13.48 6.85
C THR A 70 -1.59 -14.88 7.41
N GLN A 71 -0.43 -15.09 8.03
CA GLN A 71 -0.09 -16.34 8.70
C GLN A 71 0.87 -16.06 9.86
N LEU A 72 0.68 -16.74 10.97
CA LEU A 72 1.56 -16.71 12.13
C LEU A 72 1.85 -18.15 12.55
N VAL A 73 3.13 -18.46 12.76
CA VAL A 73 3.62 -19.77 13.21
C VAL A 73 4.48 -19.54 14.44
N HIS A 74 4.19 -20.27 15.54
CA HIS A 74 4.96 -20.21 16.77
C HIS A 74 4.77 -21.51 17.59
N PRO A 75 5.80 -22.08 18.19
CA PRO A 75 7.20 -21.78 17.87
C PRO A 75 7.53 -22.19 16.44
N TYR A 76 8.38 -21.43 15.75
CA TYR A 76 8.81 -21.76 14.39
C TYR A 76 10.11 -22.57 14.45
N ASP A 77 10.09 -23.71 13.77
CA ASP A 77 11.23 -24.58 13.55
C ASP A 77 11.18 -25.01 12.08
N ASP A 78 12.19 -24.66 11.30
CA ASP A 78 12.28 -24.97 9.88
C ASP A 78 12.47 -26.47 9.58
N THR A 79 12.76 -27.26 10.61
CA THR A 79 12.89 -28.71 10.49
C THR A 79 11.56 -29.46 10.64
N LEU A 80 10.51 -28.78 11.11
CA LEU A 80 9.19 -29.38 11.30
C LEU A 80 8.43 -29.49 9.98
N THR A 81 7.93 -30.67 9.68
CA THR A 81 7.12 -30.95 8.49
C THR A 81 5.70 -30.37 8.60
N ASP A 82 5.21 -30.16 9.81
CA ASP A 82 3.86 -29.65 10.08
C ASP A 82 3.92 -28.63 11.24
N PRO A 83 4.33 -27.38 10.97
CA PRO A 83 4.43 -26.36 12.00
C PRO A 83 3.04 -25.95 12.50
N PHE A 84 2.94 -25.65 13.79
CA PHE A 84 1.70 -25.15 14.38
C PHE A 84 1.39 -23.74 13.86
N VAL A 85 0.28 -23.60 13.15
CA VAL A 85 -0.20 -22.32 12.59
C VAL A 85 -1.29 -21.77 13.51
N TYR A 86 -1.07 -20.57 14.03
CA TYR A 86 -2.06 -19.88 14.84
C TYR A 86 -3.24 -19.43 14.00
N GLU A 87 -4.45 -19.67 14.46
CA GLU A 87 -5.65 -19.12 13.85
C GLU A 87 -5.80 -17.63 14.21
N ARG A 88 -6.59 -16.92 13.43
CA ARG A 88 -6.79 -15.46 13.60
C ARG A 88 -7.39 -15.09 14.96
N GLU A 89 -8.08 -16.03 15.61
CA GLU A 89 -8.72 -15.83 16.91
C GLU A 89 -7.72 -15.92 18.08
N ASP A 90 -6.54 -16.48 17.84
CA ASP A 90 -5.53 -16.72 18.87
C ASP A 90 -4.61 -15.53 19.09
N PHE A 91 -4.62 -14.56 18.20
CA PHE A 91 -3.78 -13.36 18.31
C PHE A 91 -4.46 -12.12 17.74
N THR A 92 -4.02 -10.96 18.18
CA THR A 92 -4.35 -9.68 17.52
C THR A 92 -3.10 -8.86 17.27
N LEU A 93 -3.15 -8.08 16.20
CA LEU A 93 -2.15 -7.07 15.88
C LEU A 93 -2.69 -5.70 16.32
N SER A 94 -1.90 -4.97 17.05
CA SER A 94 -2.17 -3.58 17.44
C SER A 94 -0.94 -2.72 17.17
N TYR A 95 -1.12 -1.41 17.09
CA TYR A 95 -0.01 -0.47 17.01
C TYR A 95 0.09 0.28 18.34
N MET A 96 1.19 0.08 19.07
CA MET A 96 1.51 0.82 20.28
C MET A 96 2.70 1.72 20.01
N ASP A 97 2.53 3.02 20.24
CA ASP A 97 3.57 4.03 20.00
C ASP A 97 4.19 3.94 18.59
N GLY A 98 3.34 3.64 17.58
CA GLY A 98 3.76 3.49 16.19
C GLY A 98 4.46 2.16 15.86
N SER A 99 4.60 1.24 16.82
CA SER A 99 5.21 -0.07 16.63
C SER A 99 4.17 -1.18 16.56
N PRO A 100 4.23 -2.08 15.57
CA PRO A 100 3.33 -3.22 15.50
C PRO A 100 3.58 -4.16 16.68
N THR A 101 2.52 -4.49 17.41
CA THR A 101 2.57 -5.29 18.62
C THR A 101 1.56 -6.44 18.51
N LEU A 102 2.04 -7.67 18.72
CA LEU A 102 1.24 -8.88 18.78
C LEU A 102 0.77 -9.13 20.20
N TYR A 103 -0.51 -9.48 20.34
CA TYR A 103 -1.10 -9.98 21.56
C TYR A 103 -1.59 -11.40 21.35
N PHE A 104 -1.09 -12.34 22.12
CA PHE A 104 -1.53 -13.75 22.10
C PHE A 104 -2.63 -13.98 23.13
N PHE A 105 -3.78 -14.51 22.71
CA PHE A 105 -4.93 -14.77 23.58
C PHE A 105 -5.00 -16.22 24.06
N GLY A 106 -4.60 -17.16 23.21
CA GLY A 106 -4.64 -18.59 23.46
C GLY A 106 -3.27 -19.24 23.32
N GLY A 107 -3.24 -20.54 23.54
CA GLY A 107 -2.06 -21.35 23.28
C GLY A 107 -0.87 -21.11 24.23
N ASP A 108 0.29 -21.49 23.76
CA ASP A 108 1.53 -21.34 24.51
C ASP A 108 1.98 -19.86 24.51
N ILE A 109 2.50 -19.44 25.66
CA ILE A 109 3.07 -18.09 25.81
C ILE A 109 4.48 -18.12 25.22
N PRO A 110 4.81 -17.22 24.26
CA PRO A 110 6.14 -17.14 23.68
C PRO A 110 7.23 -17.03 24.75
N GLN A 111 8.24 -17.88 24.65
CA GLN A 111 9.39 -17.92 25.57
C GLN A 111 10.60 -17.22 24.95
N VAL A 112 11.57 -16.87 25.78
CA VAL A 112 12.82 -16.25 25.31
C VAL A 112 13.53 -17.19 24.34
N ASP A 113 14.11 -16.61 23.30
CA ASP A 113 14.82 -17.28 22.20
C ASP A 113 13.95 -18.10 21.24
N GLU A 114 12.64 -18.19 21.47
CA GLU A 114 11.73 -18.77 20.47
C GLU A 114 11.56 -17.84 19.26
N ILE A 115 11.27 -18.44 18.11
CA ILE A 115 11.06 -17.70 16.86
C ILE A 115 9.56 -17.68 16.54
N ILE A 116 9.05 -16.50 16.25
CA ILE A 116 7.72 -16.28 15.68
C ILE A 116 7.89 -15.98 14.20
N TYR A 117 7.39 -16.85 13.34
CA TYR A 117 7.40 -16.62 11.90
C TYR A 117 6.08 -16.00 11.46
N ILE A 118 6.18 -14.90 10.74
CA ILE A 118 5.04 -14.08 10.34
C ILE A 118 5.05 -13.89 8.83
N LYS A 119 3.97 -14.26 8.16
CA LYS A 119 3.68 -13.78 6.80
C LYS A 119 2.71 -12.62 6.90
N TYR A 120 3.01 -11.52 6.24
CA TYR A 120 2.21 -10.32 6.33
C TYR A 120 2.13 -9.58 5.00
N ALA A 121 1.05 -8.81 4.86
CA ALA A 121 0.90 -7.84 3.80
C ALA A 121 1.53 -6.51 4.22
N ALA A 122 2.31 -5.92 3.33
CA ALA A 122 2.93 -4.61 3.49
C ALA A 122 2.49 -3.65 2.38
N LYS A 123 2.71 -2.36 2.59
CA LYS A 123 2.48 -1.34 1.56
C LYS A 123 3.42 -1.57 0.37
N GLN A 124 2.90 -1.31 -0.82
CA GLN A 124 3.75 -1.17 -2.01
C GLN A 124 4.51 0.16 -1.94
N THR A 125 5.69 0.17 -2.49
CA THR A 125 6.60 1.33 -2.42
C THR A 125 7.17 1.68 -3.79
N ILE A 126 7.55 2.95 -3.95
CA ILE A 126 8.31 3.46 -5.10
C ILE A 126 9.57 4.10 -4.56
N THR A 127 10.73 3.73 -5.09
CA THR A 127 12.04 4.31 -4.70
C THR A 127 11.97 5.83 -4.68
N ASP A 128 12.46 6.44 -3.62
CA ASP A 128 12.48 7.88 -3.34
C ASP A 128 11.11 8.53 -3.02
N LEU A 129 10.00 7.81 -3.16
CA LEU A 129 8.71 8.29 -2.66
C LEU A 129 8.64 7.96 -1.17
N ASP A 130 8.40 8.99 -0.34
CA ASP A 130 8.28 8.86 1.12
C ASP A 130 9.49 8.13 1.77
N SER A 131 10.69 8.41 1.24
CA SER A 131 11.96 7.80 1.67
C SER A 131 12.07 6.29 1.46
N ALA A 132 11.25 5.71 0.59
CA ALA A 132 11.33 4.29 0.26
C ALA A 132 12.64 3.97 -0.49
N VAL A 133 13.29 2.88 -0.08
CA VAL A 133 14.60 2.47 -0.64
C VAL A 133 14.47 1.62 -1.91
N ALA A 134 13.28 1.09 -2.18
CA ALA A 134 13.05 0.22 -3.33
C ALA A 134 11.64 0.36 -3.88
N THR A 135 11.49 0.16 -5.18
CA THR A 135 10.19 -0.03 -5.83
C THR A 135 9.79 -1.50 -5.73
N THR A 136 8.57 -1.76 -5.25
CA THR A 136 8.02 -3.11 -5.09
C THR A 136 6.91 -3.44 -6.09
N ILE A 137 6.58 -2.49 -6.95
CA ILE A 137 5.56 -2.63 -7.99
C ILE A 137 6.08 -3.56 -9.08
N ARG A 138 5.23 -4.43 -9.59
CA ARG A 138 5.53 -5.31 -10.73
C ARG A 138 5.72 -4.47 -11.99
N ASP A 139 6.70 -4.80 -12.80
CA ASP A 139 7.06 -4.05 -14.02
C ASP A 139 5.88 -3.98 -15.02
N ASP A 140 5.08 -5.04 -15.12
CA ASP A 140 3.89 -5.14 -15.97
C ASP A 140 2.71 -4.28 -15.48
N HIS A 141 2.72 -3.80 -14.23
CA HIS A 141 1.68 -2.94 -13.66
C HIS A 141 2.05 -1.45 -13.64
N GLU A 142 3.29 -1.10 -13.99
CA GLU A 142 3.75 0.30 -13.92
C GLU A 142 2.95 1.25 -14.81
N ASP A 143 2.61 0.82 -16.04
CA ASP A 143 1.89 1.65 -17.00
C ASP A 143 0.51 2.04 -16.49
N ILE A 144 -0.17 1.12 -15.82
CA ILE A 144 -1.51 1.39 -15.30
C ILE A 144 -1.47 2.32 -14.09
N LEU A 145 -0.41 2.23 -13.25
CA LEU A 145 -0.23 3.20 -12.16
C LEU A 145 0.03 4.61 -12.72
N VAL A 146 0.85 4.73 -13.76
CA VAL A 146 1.10 6.00 -14.44
C VAL A 146 -0.20 6.60 -14.96
N LEU A 147 -1.05 5.77 -15.58
CA LEU A 147 -2.34 6.19 -16.13
C LEU A 147 -3.28 6.68 -15.02
N GLY A 148 -3.39 5.90 -13.93
CA GLY A 148 -4.19 6.27 -12.76
C GLY A 148 -3.72 7.57 -12.11
N ALA A 149 -2.39 7.73 -11.94
CA ALA A 149 -1.79 8.93 -11.37
C ALA A 149 -1.97 10.16 -12.28
N ALA A 150 -1.85 10.01 -13.59
CA ALA A 150 -2.13 11.07 -14.56
C ALA A 150 -3.61 11.51 -14.47
N GLY A 151 -4.55 10.55 -14.42
CA GLY A 151 -5.97 10.82 -14.23
C GLY A 151 -6.25 11.58 -12.94
N GLN A 152 -5.69 11.12 -11.83
CA GLN A 152 -5.84 11.77 -10.53
C GLN A 152 -5.23 13.19 -10.51
N ALA A 153 -4.04 13.39 -11.09
CA ALA A 153 -3.41 14.70 -11.19
C ALA A 153 -4.25 15.68 -12.04
N ALA A 154 -4.85 15.21 -13.14
CA ALA A 154 -5.74 16.03 -13.97
C ALA A 154 -6.98 16.47 -13.17
N MET A 155 -7.59 15.59 -12.39
CA MET A 155 -8.73 15.93 -11.53
C MET A 155 -8.35 16.94 -10.44
N MET A 156 -7.21 16.76 -9.79
CA MET A 156 -6.70 17.70 -8.78
C MET A 156 -6.47 19.09 -9.38
N ARG A 157 -5.92 19.15 -10.59
CA ARG A 157 -5.74 20.41 -11.30
C ARG A 157 -7.08 21.06 -11.68
N ALA A 158 -8.03 20.27 -12.20
CA ALA A 158 -9.37 20.78 -12.54
C ALA A 158 -10.05 21.41 -11.31
N SER A 159 -9.90 20.80 -10.12
CA SER A 159 -10.40 21.35 -8.86
C SER A 159 -9.70 22.68 -8.50
N GLY A 160 -8.36 22.75 -8.63
CA GLY A 160 -7.62 23.99 -8.37
C GLY A 160 -7.95 25.12 -9.34
N LEU A 161 -8.26 24.82 -10.59
CA LEU A 161 -8.71 25.82 -11.57
C LEU A 161 -10.10 26.40 -11.22
N ASN A 162 -10.95 25.63 -10.57
CA ASN A 162 -12.26 26.09 -10.11
C ASN A 162 -12.17 27.16 -9.02
N GLU A 163 -11.11 27.13 -8.21
CA GLU A 163 -10.88 28.11 -7.14
C GLU A 163 -10.27 29.42 -7.67
N GLN A 164 -9.72 29.42 -8.88
CA GLN A 164 -9.13 30.60 -9.50
C GLN A 164 -10.20 31.39 -10.27
N TRP A 165 -10.43 32.65 -9.85
CA TRP A 165 -11.29 33.58 -10.59
C TRP A 165 -10.76 33.75 -12.03
N GLY A 166 -11.51 33.25 -13.01
CA GLY A 166 -11.15 33.34 -14.43
C GLY A 166 -10.75 32.05 -15.10
N GLY A 167 -10.88 30.90 -14.40
CA GLY A 167 -10.74 29.57 -15.01
C GLY A 167 -11.67 29.42 -16.22
N ARG A 168 -11.18 28.76 -17.28
CA ARG A 168 -11.97 28.45 -18.47
C ARG A 168 -12.86 27.25 -18.19
N PRO A 169 -14.20 27.40 -18.09
CA PRO A 169 -15.08 26.28 -17.70
C PRO A 169 -14.96 25.06 -18.60
N GLY A 170 -14.68 25.26 -19.91
CA GLY A 170 -14.49 24.16 -20.85
C GLY A 170 -13.19 23.37 -20.62
N GLU A 171 -12.09 24.02 -20.25
CA GLU A 171 -10.83 23.36 -19.94
C GLU A 171 -10.95 22.51 -18.68
N MET A 172 -11.60 23.04 -17.65
CA MET A 172 -11.85 22.35 -16.39
C MET A 172 -12.71 21.10 -16.58
N SER A 173 -13.81 21.22 -17.35
CA SER A 173 -14.70 20.09 -17.65
C SER A 173 -13.99 19.00 -18.46
N ALA A 174 -13.17 19.38 -19.44
CA ALA A 174 -12.39 18.45 -20.25
C ALA A 174 -11.36 17.69 -19.39
N LEU A 175 -10.61 18.39 -18.53
CA LEU A 175 -9.64 17.78 -17.61
C LEU A 175 -10.31 16.81 -16.63
N MET A 176 -11.46 17.21 -16.06
CA MET A 176 -12.22 16.38 -15.15
C MET A 176 -12.74 15.10 -15.83
N SER A 177 -13.31 15.24 -17.03
CA SER A 177 -13.81 14.11 -17.81
C SER A 177 -12.70 13.14 -18.21
N TRP A 178 -11.59 13.68 -18.72
CA TRP A 178 -10.43 12.86 -19.08
C TRP A 178 -9.84 12.17 -17.85
N GLY A 179 -9.64 12.91 -16.76
CA GLY A 179 -9.09 12.38 -15.51
C GLY A 179 -9.95 11.25 -14.93
N ASN A 180 -11.27 11.43 -14.91
CA ASN A 180 -12.21 10.40 -14.46
C ASN A 180 -12.12 9.14 -15.34
N ASN A 181 -12.02 9.28 -16.67
CA ASN A 181 -11.88 8.14 -17.55
C ASN A 181 -10.60 7.34 -17.26
N GLN A 182 -9.45 8.02 -17.14
CA GLN A 182 -8.19 7.34 -16.86
C GLN A 182 -8.20 6.66 -15.50
N TYR A 183 -8.74 7.34 -14.49
CA TYR A 183 -8.85 6.77 -13.14
C TYR A 183 -9.84 5.60 -13.08
N SER A 184 -10.93 5.64 -13.81
CA SER A 184 -11.87 4.51 -13.93
C SER A 184 -11.23 3.29 -14.60
N ASN A 185 -10.44 3.48 -15.65
CA ASN A 185 -9.67 2.42 -16.28
C ASN A 185 -8.69 1.78 -15.30
N PHE A 186 -8.00 2.60 -14.52
CA PHE A 186 -7.12 2.12 -13.44
C PHE A 186 -7.90 1.28 -12.41
N LEU A 187 -9.06 1.75 -11.93
CA LEU A 187 -9.88 0.99 -10.96
C LEU A 187 -10.39 -0.34 -11.53
N SER A 188 -10.77 -0.38 -12.81
CA SER A 188 -11.17 -1.62 -13.49
C SER A 188 -10.03 -2.64 -13.52
N PHE A 189 -8.82 -2.18 -13.84
CA PHE A 189 -7.63 -3.02 -13.80
C PHE A 189 -7.31 -3.54 -12.38
N LEU A 190 -7.52 -2.73 -11.36
CA LEU A 190 -7.35 -3.21 -9.97
C LEU A 190 -8.34 -4.33 -9.62
N GLN A 191 -9.55 -4.30 -10.18
CA GLN A 191 -10.51 -5.40 -10.00
C GLN A 191 -10.04 -6.68 -10.69
N GLU A 192 -9.46 -6.59 -11.88
CA GLU A 192 -8.86 -7.73 -12.58
C GLU A 192 -7.73 -8.35 -11.76
N ILE A 193 -6.80 -7.54 -11.24
CA ILE A 193 -5.71 -8.02 -10.36
C ILE A 193 -6.27 -8.76 -9.14
N LYS A 194 -7.30 -8.22 -8.48
CA LYS A 194 -7.93 -8.87 -7.32
C LYS A 194 -8.52 -10.24 -7.67
N GLN A 195 -9.10 -10.37 -8.85
CA GLN A 195 -9.66 -11.64 -9.33
C GLN A 195 -8.57 -12.66 -9.66
N GLU A 196 -7.52 -12.24 -10.34
CA GLU A 196 -6.37 -13.09 -10.68
C GLU A 196 -5.62 -13.61 -9.46
N ALA A 197 -5.44 -12.77 -8.47
CA ALA A 197 -4.67 -13.12 -7.28
C ALA A 197 -5.37 -14.12 -6.35
N ASN A 198 -6.65 -14.48 -6.59
CA ASN A 198 -7.46 -15.28 -5.66
C ASN A 198 -7.29 -14.82 -4.19
N LEU A 199 -6.98 -13.53 -4.01
CA LEU A 199 -6.78 -12.98 -2.69
C LEU A 199 -8.10 -13.10 -1.94
N PRO A 200 -8.09 -13.61 -0.71
CA PRO A 200 -9.27 -13.51 0.14
C PRO A 200 -9.68 -12.05 0.12
N ILE A 201 -10.96 -11.78 -0.20
CA ILE A 201 -11.52 -10.43 -0.16
C ILE A 201 -11.37 -9.99 1.28
N PHE A 202 -10.33 -9.20 1.56
CA PHE A 202 -10.20 -8.58 2.86
C PHE A 202 -11.40 -7.66 3.00
N PRO A 203 -12.24 -7.82 4.03
CA PRO A 203 -13.36 -6.90 4.24
C PRO A 203 -12.79 -5.48 4.33
N ASP A 204 -13.48 -4.52 3.70
CA ASP A 204 -13.06 -3.11 3.66
C ASP A 204 -12.75 -2.53 5.05
N SER A 205 -13.33 -3.11 6.10
CA SER A 205 -13.05 -2.78 7.50
C SER A 205 -11.61 -3.05 7.97
N ILE A 206 -10.83 -3.90 7.26
CA ILE A 206 -9.42 -4.14 7.60
C ILE A 206 -8.52 -3.01 7.05
N TRP A 207 -9.01 -2.28 6.04
CA TRP A 207 -8.27 -1.21 5.38
C TRP A 207 -8.58 0.20 5.91
N GLN A 208 -9.42 0.31 6.96
CA GLN A 208 -9.70 1.58 7.66
C GLN A 208 -8.51 2.05 8.54
N ILE A 209 -7.29 1.87 8.03
CA ILE A 209 -6.07 2.39 8.69
C ILE A 209 -5.98 3.93 8.54
N ASP A 210 -6.74 4.51 7.60
CA ASP A 210 -6.73 5.97 7.36
C ASP A 210 -7.27 6.81 8.54
N GLU A 211 -7.89 6.21 9.57
CA GLU A 211 -8.31 6.93 10.78
C GLU A 211 -7.24 7.06 11.86
N TRP A 212 -6.08 6.38 11.71
CA TRP A 212 -5.02 6.38 12.72
C TRP A 212 -3.85 7.33 12.40
N ASP A 213 -3.86 7.97 11.23
CA ASP A 213 -2.87 8.97 10.81
C ASP A 213 -3.31 10.43 11.12
N LYS A 214 -4.22 10.64 12.08
CA LYS A 214 -4.62 11.98 12.57
C LYS A 214 -4.08 12.27 13.95
#